data_18acfcd841a97796fb2f1653518ea75e
#
_entry.id   18acfcd841a97796fb2f1653518ea75e
#
_cell.length_a   1.000
_cell.length_b   1.000
_cell.length_c   1.000
_cell.angle_alpha   90.00
_cell.angle_beta   90.00
_cell.angle_gamma   90.00
#
_symmetry.space_group_name_H-M   'P 1'
#
loop_
_entity.id
_entity.type
_entity.pdbx_description
1 polymer ?
#
loop_
_entity_poly.entity_id
_entity_poly.type
_entity_poly.pdbx_seq_one_letter_code
_entity_poly.pdbx_strand_id
1 'polypeptide(L)'
;MPGYTFKTYIYNGREYYEYDAVPTDQDEYAEPALKKTPVLVKKDFLFPESLLSLLYLDIRTYEPLFANIAASLRELRRTKDAHFANQAASQLSQLASIHVYFELLSLEWRQRLWSVLRHDFAGIQKLIPANEFAAIPAELSLIQRQIMELFRTVLDIDGTDLPVAEKMARYYGQASKDGSDGPFCFETLSTRFELAGPDIFTEVLRPQTVRDLVGFHLKECVRREMKVRICKNCGRYFIIRGRTTAQYCDRAINGNRSCREIGAPRVWEKRKRGEPLFVMYRREYKNASLGSKPENSRGRLSMPGVRRPGRKRRSARRVSSQRSNSRCGWNSLRTAFGHMIASCFGLFRPEIRRTAPERSSL
;
A
#
# COMPACT_ATOMS: atom_id res chain seq x y z
N MET A 1 -4.54 -15.94 27.18
CA MET A 1 -3.70 -14.80 26.72
C MET A 1 -4.63 -13.76 26.15
N PRO A 2 -4.49 -12.48 26.45
CA PRO A 2 -4.97 -11.47 25.54
C PRO A 2 -3.99 -11.49 24.36
N GLY A 3 -4.30 -12.29 23.35
CA GLY A 3 -3.59 -12.20 22.08
C GLY A 3 -4.01 -10.91 21.44
N TYR A 4 -3.06 -10.03 21.10
CA TYR A 4 -3.34 -8.88 20.26
C TYR A 4 -3.88 -9.38 18.93
N THR A 5 -4.93 -8.74 18.44
CA THR A 5 -5.49 -9.08 17.14
C THR A 5 -4.92 -8.12 16.08
N PHE A 6 -4.56 -8.65 14.95
CA PHE A 6 -4.24 -7.87 13.76
C PHE A 6 -4.91 -8.55 12.57
N LYS A 7 -5.75 -7.81 11.85
CA LYS A 7 -6.38 -8.31 10.63
C LYS A 7 -6.30 -7.29 9.52
N THR A 8 -6.22 -7.78 8.28
CA THR A 8 -6.25 -6.96 7.08
C THR A 8 -7.15 -7.59 6.02
N TYR A 9 -7.80 -6.76 5.24
CA TYR A 9 -8.63 -7.16 4.11
C TYR A 9 -8.66 -6.08 3.04
N ILE A 10 -9.07 -6.45 1.82
CA ILE A 10 -9.20 -5.54 0.70
C ILE A 10 -10.64 -5.53 0.22
N TYR A 11 -11.27 -4.36 0.28
CA TYR A 11 -12.65 -4.16 -0.14
C TYR A 11 -12.80 -2.86 -0.93
N ASN A 12 -13.54 -2.88 -2.02
CA ASN A 12 -13.81 -1.72 -2.89
C ASN A 12 -12.55 -0.90 -3.26
N GLY A 13 -11.43 -1.57 -3.55
CA GLY A 13 -10.18 -0.91 -3.95
C GLY A 13 -9.44 -0.21 -2.81
N ARG A 14 -9.84 -0.45 -1.58
CA ARG A 14 -9.15 0.01 -0.36
C ARG A 14 -8.64 -1.18 0.43
N GLU A 15 -7.54 -1.01 1.12
CA GLU A 15 -6.96 -1.92 2.09
C GLU A 15 -7.27 -1.42 3.50
N TYR A 16 -7.70 -2.32 4.34
CA TYR A 16 -8.12 -2.04 5.72
C TYR A 16 -7.23 -2.80 6.69
N TYR A 17 -6.89 -2.16 7.79
CA TYR A 17 -6.12 -2.70 8.89
C TYR A 17 -6.89 -2.46 10.17
N GLU A 18 -7.15 -3.53 10.92
CA GLU A 18 -7.77 -3.45 12.24
C GLU A 18 -6.89 -4.19 13.23
N TYR A 19 -6.50 -3.52 14.30
CA TYR A 19 -5.61 -4.09 15.30
C TYR A 19 -5.84 -3.47 16.68
N ASP A 20 -5.46 -4.23 17.72
CA ASP A 20 -5.53 -3.77 19.09
C ASP A 20 -4.34 -2.89 19.41
N ALA A 21 -4.56 -1.57 19.61
CA ALA A 21 -3.51 -0.68 20.07
C ALA A 21 -3.20 -0.96 21.54
N VAL A 22 -1.92 -1.08 21.83
CA VAL A 22 -1.44 -1.17 23.22
C VAL A 22 -1.20 0.24 23.72
N PRO A 23 -1.81 0.67 24.84
CA PRO A 23 -1.51 1.95 25.45
C PRO A 23 -0.02 2.05 25.80
N THR A 24 0.60 3.16 25.42
CA THR A 24 2.05 3.44 25.58
C THR A 24 2.39 4.04 26.94
N ASP A 25 1.75 3.65 28.01
CA ASP A 25 2.15 4.12 29.34
C ASP A 25 3.50 3.51 29.73
N GLN A 26 4.33 4.33 30.38
CA GLN A 26 5.72 3.97 30.73
C GLN A 26 5.85 2.73 31.64
N ASP A 27 4.73 2.28 32.23
CA ASP A 27 4.67 1.15 33.17
C ASP A 27 3.84 -0.03 32.64
N GLU A 28 3.89 -0.29 31.35
CA GLU A 28 3.10 -1.35 30.69
C GLU A 28 3.26 -2.73 31.37
N TYR A 29 4.41 -2.97 32.00
CA TYR A 29 4.74 -4.24 32.65
C TYR A 29 4.89 -4.14 34.19
N ALA A 30 4.66 -2.97 34.78
CA ALA A 30 4.90 -2.74 36.22
C ALA A 30 3.81 -3.34 37.14
N GLU A 31 2.57 -3.49 36.64
CA GLU A 31 1.51 -4.13 37.42
C GLU A 31 0.62 -5.06 36.57
N PRO A 32 0.49 -6.35 36.97
CA PRO A 32 -0.39 -7.29 36.29
C PRO A 32 -1.88 -7.01 36.50
N ALA A 33 -2.26 -6.06 37.34
CA ALA A 33 -3.61 -5.86 37.83
C ALA A 33 -4.47 -4.86 37.01
N LEU A 34 -3.87 -3.95 36.26
CA LEU A 34 -4.62 -3.05 35.39
C LEU A 34 -4.78 -3.67 34.01
N LYS A 35 -5.85 -4.43 33.84
CA LYS A 35 -6.35 -4.86 32.52
C LYS A 35 -6.80 -3.62 31.74
N LYS A 36 -5.87 -2.92 31.11
CA LYS A 36 -6.22 -1.89 30.13
C LYS A 36 -6.92 -2.59 28.97
N THR A 37 -8.12 -2.18 28.68
CA THR A 37 -8.89 -2.72 27.54
C THR A 37 -8.17 -2.28 26.27
N PRO A 38 -7.76 -3.19 25.39
CA PRO A 38 -7.14 -2.80 24.13
C PRO A 38 -8.10 -1.92 23.33
N VAL A 39 -7.58 -0.86 22.73
CA VAL A 39 -8.36 0.03 21.88
C VAL A 39 -8.24 -0.48 20.45
N LEU A 40 -9.36 -0.84 19.83
CA LEU A 40 -9.39 -1.23 18.43
C LEU A 40 -9.10 -0.03 17.53
N VAL A 41 -7.98 -0.07 16.83
CA VAL A 41 -7.60 0.92 15.83
C VAL A 41 -7.97 0.41 14.45
N LYS A 42 -8.54 1.30 13.63
CA LYS A 42 -8.84 1.04 12.22
C LYS A 42 -8.10 2.05 11.36
N LYS A 43 -7.34 1.56 10.38
CA LYS A 43 -6.69 2.37 9.34
C LYS A 43 -7.11 1.85 7.98
N ASP A 44 -7.27 2.75 7.01
CA ASP A 44 -7.55 2.37 5.64
C ASP A 44 -6.77 3.24 4.65
N PHE A 45 -6.37 2.63 3.54
CA PHE A 45 -5.62 3.28 2.46
C PHE A 45 -6.21 2.86 1.11
N LEU A 46 -5.86 3.59 0.06
CA LEU A 46 -6.12 3.11 -1.29
C LEU A 46 -5.17 1.94 -1.60
N PHE A 47 -5.74 0.79 -1.98
CA PHE A 47 -4.95 -0.39 -2.31
C PHE A 47 -4.06 -0.16 -3.55
N PRO A 48 -2.79 -0.51 -3.55
CA PRO A 48 -1.90 -1.01 -2.50
C PRO A 48 -0.92 0.08 -1.98
N GLU A 49 -1.41 1.15 -1.40
CA GLU A 49 -0.59 2.30 -0.97
C GLU A 49 0.37 1.94 0.17
N SER A 50 -0.03 1.05 1.10
CA SER A 50 0.85 0.58 2.17
C SER A 50 2.06 -0.19 1.61
N LEU A 51 1.85 -1.04 0.61
CA LEU A 51 2.94 -1.75 -0.06
C LEU A 51 3.88 -0.78 -0.78
N LEU A 52 3.33 0.24 -1.46
CA LEU A 52 4.11 1.27 -2.13
C LEU A 52 4.87 2.16 -1.13
N SER A 53 4.28 2.46 0.03
CA SER A 53 4.97 3.23 1.06
C SER A 53 6.11 2.44 1.69
N LEU A 54 5.94 1.13 1.94
CA LEU A 54 7.02 0.25 2.38
C LEU A 54 8.14 0.19 1.35
N LEU A 55 7.82 0.04 0.07
CA LEU A 55 8.81 -0.06 -1.02
C LEU A 55 9.77 1.12 -1.07
N TYR A 56 9.31 2.32 -0.70
CA TYR A 56 10.10 3.55 -0.73
C TYR A 56 10.48 4.09 0.64
N LEU A 57 10.25 3.29 1.69
CA LEU A 57 10.71 3.62 3.03
C LEU A 57 12.25 3.46 3.10
N ASP A 58 12.95 4.50 3.48
CA ASP A 58 14.40 4.40 3.71
C ASP A 58 14.69 3.71 5.03
N ILE A 59 14.90 2.39 4.96
CA ILE A 59 15.15 1.54 6.13
C ILE A 59 16.42 2.00 6.87
N ARG A 60 17.43 2.52 6.16
CA ARG A 60 18.70 2.97 6.76
C ARG A 60 18.50 4.09 7.77
N THR A 61 17.55 4.98 7.52
CA THR A 61 17.19 6.06 8.46
C THR A 61 16.74 5.51 9.81
N TYR A 62 16.17 4.30 9.84
CA TYR A 62 15.62 3.68 11.05
C TYR A 62 16.53 2.58 11.64
N GLU A 63 17.66 2.26 11.00
CA GLU A 63 18.63 1.28 11.53
C GLU A 63 19.03 1.55 12.99
N PRO A 64 19.29 2.81 13.43
CA PRO A 64 19.59 3.08 14.82
C PRO A 64 18.47 2.68 15.78
N LEU A 65 17.21 2.86 15.41
CA LEU A 65 16.07 2.45 16.23
C LEU A 65 15.99 0.93 16.33
N PHE A 66 16.17 0.20 15.23
CA PHE A 66 16.24 -1.26 15.24
C PHE A 66 17.41 -1.77 16.09
N ALA A 67 18.58 -1.14 16.01
CA ALA A 67 19.75 -1.47 16.80
C ALA A 67 19.53 -1.26 18.31
N ASN A 68 18.84 -0.16 18.68
CA ASN A 68 18.49 0.13 20.06
C ASN A 68 17.52 -0.90 20.64
N ILE A 69 16.49 -1.29 19.89
CA ILE A 69 15.56 -2.34 20.30
C ILE A 69 16.32 -3.67 20.49
N ALA A 70 17.15 -4.03 19.51
CA ALA A 70 17.97 -5.26 19.60
C ALA A 70 18.91 -5.23 20.81
N ALA A 71 19.47 -4.08 21.17
CA ALA A 71 20.30 -3.91 22.36
C ALA A 71 19.49 -4.12 23.66
N SER A 72 18.31 -3.48 23.77
CA SER A 72 17.41 -3.67 24.92
C SER A 72 16.99 -5.14 25.08
N LEU A 73 16.68 -5.83 23.98
CA LEU A 73 16.33 -7.27 23.99
C LEU A 73 17.50 -8.14 24.42
N ARG A 74 18.73 -7.82 24.02
CA ARG A 74 19.95 -8.54 24.47
C ARG A 74 20.20 -8.35 25.97
N GLU A 75 20.06 -7.12 26.46
CA GLU A 75 20.21 -6.84 27.90
C GLU A 75 19.09 -7.51 28.71
N LEU A 76 17.86 -7.52 28.25
CA LEU A 76 16.77 -8.29 28.87
C LEU A 76 17.10 -9.78 29.00
N ARG A 77 17.68 -10.38 27.96
CA ARG A 77 18.10 -11.80 28.01
C ARG A 77 19.23 -12.05 28.99
N ARG A 78 20.14 -11.10 29.10
CA ARG A 78 21.33 -11.22 29.97
C ARG A 78 20.98 -11.00 31.44
N THR A 79 20.20 -9.94 31.73
CA THR A 79 19.96 -9.49 33.11
C THR A 79 18.66 -10.02 33.70
N LYS A 80 17.70 -10.38 32.85
CA LYS A 80 16.31 -10.70 33.24
C LYS A 80 15.65 -9.54 34.02
N ASP A 81 15.98 -8.28 33.65
CA ASP A 81 15.42 -7.08 34.25
C ASP A 81 14.28 -6.53 33.40
N ALA A 82 13.09 -6.40 33.98
CA ALA A 82 11.89 -5.86 33.34
C ALA A 82 12.07 -4.43 32.80
N HIS A 83 13.03 -3.66 33.33
CA HIS A 83 13.36 -2.34 32.82
C HIS A 83 13.69 -2.36 31.34
N PHE A 84 14.49 -3.34 30.88
CA PHE A 84 14.83 -3.47 29.44
C PHE A 84 13.64 -3.91 28.59
N ALA A 85 12.66 -4.62 29.16
CA ALA A 85 11.41 -4.95 28.46
C ALA A 85 10.58 -3.67 28.22
N ASN A 86 10.45 -2.81 29.23
CA ASN A 86 9.76 -1.53 29.10
C ASN A 86 10.45 -0.62 28.09
N GLN A 87 11.79 -0.56 28.12
CA GLN A 87 12.57 0.20 27.14
C GLN A 87 12.34 -0.31 25.70
N ALA A 88 12.39 -1.64 25.49
CA ALA A 88 12.14 -2.24 24.19
C ALA A 88 10.68 -1.95 23.72
N ALA A 89 9.70 -2.03 24.62
CA ALA A 89 8.30 -1.75 24.29
C ALA A 89 8.07 -0.29 23.87
N SER A 90 8.69 0.66 24.56
CA SER A 90 8.64 2.08 24.19
C SER A 90 9.24 2.32 22.78
N GLN A 91 10.38 1.71 22.50
CA GLN A 91 11.04 1.79 21.19
C GLN A 91 10.22 1.10 20.09
N LEU A 92 9.57 -0.03 20.39
CA LEU A 92 8.65 -0.71 19.48
C LEU A 92 7.44 0.18 19.13
N SER A 93 6.93 0.99 20.07
CA SER A 93 5.88 1.97 19.77
C SER A 93 6.35 3.07 18.82
N GLN A 94 7.58 3.54 18.97
CA GLN A 94 8.16 4.49 18.02
C GLN A 94 8.27 3.88 16.63
N LEU A 95 8.72 2.62 16.53
CA LEU A 95 8.80 1.90 15.27
C LEU A 95 7.42 1.74 14.62
N ALA A 96 6.40 1.38 15.40
CA ALA A 96 5.02 1.22 14.94
C ALA A 96 4.45 2.48 14.29
N SER A 97 4.81 3.67 14.79
CA SER A 97 4.34 4.93 14.24
C SER A 97 4.85 5.25 12.83
N ILE A 98 5.90 4.57 12.36
CA ILE A 98 6.54 4.82 11.07
C ILE A 98 5.74 4.25 9.91
N HIS A 99 5.22 3.01 10.07
CA HIS A 99 4.55 2.30 8.99
C HIS A 99 3.54 1.28 9.55
N VAL A 100 2.39 1.11 8.87
CA VAL A 100 1.34 0.19 9.33
C VAL A 100 1.80 -1.27 9.46
N TYR A 101 2.77 -1.72 8.67
CA TYR A 101 3.34 -3.07 8.80
C TYR A 101 4.21 -3.20 10.06
N PHE A 102 4.77 -2.11 10.55
CA PHE A 102 5.53 -2.11 11.80
C PHE A 102 4.64 -2.13 13.05
N GLU A 103 3.35 -1.78 12.89
CA GLU A 103 2.36 -2.07 13.95
C GLU A 103 2.28 -3.57 14.24
N LEU A 104 2.18 -4.40 13.18
CA LEU A 104 2.19 -5.85 13.35
C LEU A 104 3.46 -6.33 14.04
N LEU A 105 4.63 -5.86 13.60
CA LEU A 105 5.93 -6.19 14.19
C LEU A 105 5.97 -5.80 15.68
N SER A 106 5.50 -4.60 16.00
CA SER A 106 5.41 -4.12 17.39
C SER A 106 4.52 -5.00 18.25
N LEU A 107 3.33 -5.36 17.76
CA LEU A 107 2.38 -6.22 18.48
C LEU A 107 2.95 -7.63 18.72
N GLU A 108 3.59 -8.21 17.71
CA GLU A 108 4.23 -9.52 17.81
C GLU A 108 5.32 -9.54 18.90
N TRP A 109 6.24 -8.56 18.85
CA TRP A 109 7.35 -8.51 19.81
C TRP A 109 6.89 -8.14 21.22
N ARG A 110 5.89 -7.29 21.37
CA ARG A 110 5.25 -6.99 22.66
C ARG A 110 4.60 -8.23 23.26
N GLN A 111 3.95 -9.05 22.45
CA GLN A 111 3.37 -10.32 22.90
C GLN A 111 4.47 -11.29 23.41
N ARG A 112 5.62 -11.35 22.73
CA ARG A 112 6.77 -12.13 23.17
C ARG A 112 7.34 -11.60 24.50
N LEU A 113 7.52 -10.28 24.63
CA LEU A 113 7.95 -9.62 25.87
C LEU A 113 6.99 -9.92 27.02
N TRP A 114 5.71 -9.74 26.80
CA TRP A 114 4.67 -10.04 27.81
C TRP A 114 4.69 -11.50 28.24
N SER A 115 4.85 -12.44 27.30
CA SER A 115 4.97 -13.86 27.61
C SER A 115 6.19 -14.16 28.48
N VAL A 116 7.33 -13.54 28.18
CA VAL A 116 8.57 -13.72 28.97
C VAL A 116 8.38 -13.22 30.40
N LEU A 117 7.83 -12.03 30.58
CA LEU A 117 7.63 -11.42 31.89
C LEU A 117 6.60 -12.18 32.73
N ARG A 118 5.49 -12.60 32.12
CA ARG A 118 4.44 -13.36 32.81
C ARG A 118 4.91 -14.71 33.32
N HIS A 119 5.86 -15.33 32.66
CA HIS A 119 6.41 -16.64 33.06
C HIS A 119 7.79 -16.55 33.73
N ASP A 120 8.05 -15.43 34.40
CA ASP A 120 9.30 -15.19 35.15
C ASP A 120 10.55 -15.57 34.34
N PHE A 121 10.61 -15.03 33.11
CA PHE A 121 11.67 -15.24 32.14
C PHE A 121 11.88 -16.70 31.68
N ALA A 122 10.93 -17.60 32.00
CA ALA A 122 11.00 -18.97 31.49
C ALA A 122 10.88 -18.95 29.95
N GLY A 123 11.81 -19.68 29.28
CA GLY A 123 11.81 -19.78 27.82
C GLY A 123 12.27 -18.52 27.07
N ILE A 124 12.86 -17.53 27.75
CA ILE A 124 13.34 -16.28 27.13
C ILE A 124 14.24 -16.52 25.92
N GLN A 125 15.09 -17.56 25.95
CA GLN A 125 15.99 -17.90 24.84
C GLN A 125 15.22 -18.25 23.55
N LYS A 126 14.05 -18.88 23.69
CA LYS A 126 13.19 -19.28 22.58
C LYS A 126 12.27 -18.12 22.12
N LEU A 127 11.73 -17.38 23.08
CA LEU A 127 10.78 -16.29 22.79
C LEU A 127 11.48 -15.05 22.24
N ILE A 128 12.70 -14.78 22.68
CA ILE A 128 13.53 -13.64 22.26
C ILE A 128 14.90 -14.15 21.79
N PRO A 129 15.01 -14.67 20.57
CA PRO A 129 16.28 -15.13 20.00
C PRO A 129 17.28 -13.97 19.86
N ALA A 130 18.58 -14.24 20.03
CA ALA A 130 19.61 -13.20 20.16
C ALA A 130 19.72 -12.24 18.98
N ASN A 131 19.52 -12.75 17.75
CA ASN A 131 19.82 -12.03 16.52
C ASN A 131 18.58 -11.82 15.62
N GLU A 132 17.42 -12.35 16.00
CA GLU A 132 16.22 -12.32 15.15
C GLU A 132 15.80 -10.86 14.87
N PHE A 133 15.66 -10.04 15.91
CA PHE A 133 15.27 -8.64 15.72
C PHE A 133 16.32 -7.83 14.96
N ALA A 134 17.60 -8.08 15.20
CA ALA A 134 18.69 -7.39 14.53
C ALA A 134 18.76 -7.68 13.02
N ALA A 135 18.22 -8.82 12.57
CA ALA A 135 18.18 -9.21 11.16
C ALA A 135 17.05 -8.51 10.35
N ILE A 136 16.03 -7.97 11.03
CA ILE A 136 14.84 -7.40 10.39
C ILE A 136 15.15 -6.31 9.36
N PRO A 137 16.05 -5.32 9.59
CA PRO A 137 16.35 -4.30 8.58
C PRO A 137 16.92 -4.89 7.29
N ALA A 138 17.77 -5.91 7.37
CA ALA A 138 18.31 -6.60 6.21
C ALA A 138 17.21 -7.36 5.45
N GLU A 139 16.32 -8.04 6.17
CA GLU A 139 15.16 -8.74 5.59
C GLU A 139 14.20 -7.77 4.90
N LEU A 140 13.87 -6.65 5.52
CA LEU A 140 13.03 -5.62 4.92
C LEU A 140 13.65 -5.04 3.64
N SER A 141 14.97 -4.80 3.66
CA SER A 141 15.70 -4.33 2.48
C SER A 141 15.70 -5.37 1.35
N LEU A 142 15.80 -6.65 1.67
CA LEU A 142 15.64 -7.75 0.71
C LEU A 142 14.24 -7.77 0.13
N ILE A 143 13.22 -7.71 0.97
CA ILE A 143 11.80 -7.66 0.56
C ILE A 143 11.55 -6.47 -0.38
N GLN A 144 12.07 -5.27 -0.06
CA GLN A 144 11.95 -4.10 -0.94
C GLN A 144 12.55 -4.34 -2.33
N ARG A 145 13.73 -4.97 -2.42
CA ARG A 145 14.33 -5.31 -3.71
C ARG A 145 13.50 -6.34 -4.49
N GLN A 146 12.98 -7.35 -3.81
CA GLN A 146 12.12 -8.37 -4.40
C GLN A 146 10.79 -7.79 -4.92
N ILE A 147 10.16 -6.88 -4.18
CA ILE A 147 8.96 -6.15 -4.62
C ILE A 147 9.28 -5.30 -5.86
N MET A 148 10.39 -4.56 -5.83
CA MET A 148 10.82 -3.72 -6.94
C MET A 148 11.02 -4.54 -8.22
N GLU A 149 11.67 -5.69 -8.10
CA GLU A 149 11.91 -6.60 -9.22
C GLU A 149 10.63 -7.19 -9.77
N LEU A 150 9.70 -7.63 -8.90
CA LEU A 150 8.39 -8.11 -9.33
C LEU A 150 7.59 -7.00 -10.04
N PHE A 151 7.62 -5.77 -9.53
CA PHE A 151 6.95 -4.65 -10.18
C PHE A 151 7.55 -4.41 -11.57
N ARG A 152 8.88 -4.39 -11.68
CA ARG A 152 9.61 -4.14 -12.93
C ARG A 152 9.33 -5.21 -14.00
N THR A 153 9.29 -6.48 -13.59
CA THR A 153 9.23 -7.59 -14.54
C THR A 153 7.80 -8.04 -14.86
N VAL A 154 6.88 -7.91 -13.90
CA VAL A 154 5.53 -8.46 -14.00
C VAL A 154 4.46 -7.41 -14.20
N LEU A 155 4.48 -6.35 -13.39
CA LEU A 155 3.36 -5.41 -13.32
C LEU A 155 3.59 -4.12 -14.11
N ASP A 156 4.83 -3.80 -14.52
CA ASP A 156 5.13 -2.57 -15.28
C ASP A 156 4.48 -2.64 -16.66
N ILE A 157 3.64 -1.63 -16.96
CA ILE A 157 2.94 -1.51 -18.25
C ILE A 157 3.88 -1.15 -19.41
N ASP A 158 5.00 -0.49 -19.11
CA ASP A 158 5.99 -0.11 -20.11
C ASP A 158 6.99 -1.25 -20.40
N GLY A 159 6.84 -2.40 -19.73
CA GLY A 159 7.60 -3.63 -19.96
C GLY A 159 7.12 -4.42 -21.18
N THR A 160 7.30 -5.75 -21.11
CA THR A 160 6.87 -6.64 -22.19
C THR A 160 5.35 -6.76 -22.27
N ASP A 161 4.82 -6.82 -23.48
CA ASP A 161 3.38 -7.04 -23.74
C ASP A 161 3.06 -8.56 -23.72
N LEU A 162 3.14 -9.14 -22.53
CA LEU A 162 2.85 -10.55 -22.27
C LEU A 162 1.79 -10.67 -21.18
N PRO A 163 1.01 -11.77 -21.17
CA PRO A 163 0.12 -12.09 -20.07
C PRO A 163 0.87 -12.15 -18.73
N VAL A 164 0.21 -11.73 -17.63
CA VAL A 164 0.82 -11.70 -16.29
C VAL A 164 1.34 -13.09 -15.87
N ALA A 165 0.64 -14.16 -16.23
CA ALA A 165 1.06 -15.53 -15.95
C ALA A 165 2.43 -15.87 -16.59
N GLU A 166 2.66 -15.47 -17.86
CA GLU A 166 3.94 -15.68 -18.53
C GLU A 166 5.05 -14.78 -17.93
N LYS A 167 4.74 -13.54 -17.59
CA LYS A 167 5.67 -12.65 -16.89
C LYS A 167 6.09 -13.24 -15.55
N MET A 168 5.16 -13.82 -14.79
CA MET A 168 5.46 -14.52 -13.53
C MET A 168 6.35 -15.75 -13.76
N ALA A 169 6.07 -16.58 -14.74
CA ALA A 169 6.92 -17.72 -15.06
C ALA A 169 8.36 -17.30 -15.43
N ARG A 170 8.52 -16.21 -16.18
CA ARG A 170 9.84 -15.63 -16.49
C ARG A 170 10.53 -15.06 -15.25
N TYR A 171 9.79 -14.35 -14.38
CA TYR A 171 10.31 -13.81 -13.13
C TYR A 171 10.94 -14.91 -12.28
N TYR A 172 10.26 -16.04 -12.08
CA TYR A 172 10.82 -17.17 -11.34
C TYR A 172 11.94 -17.88 -12.08
N GLY A 173 11.84 -18.03 -13.40
CA GLY A 173 12.86 -18.70 -14.23
C GLY A 173 14.18 -17.93 -14.35
N GLN A 174 14.14 -16.61 -14.34
CA GLN A 174 15.34 -15.76 -14.39
C GLN A 174 16.05 -15.69 -13.05
N ALA A 175 15.31 -15.50 -11.97
CA ALA A 175 15.86 -15.39 -10.62
C ALA A 175 16.69 -16.60 -10.17
N SER A 176 16.44 -17.78 -10.78
CA SER A 176 17.23 -18.99 -10.52
C SER A 176 18.61 -18.98 -11.19
N LYS A 177 18.87 -18.05 -12.14
CA LYS A 177 20.08 -18.06 -12.98
C LYS A 177 21.14 -17.01 -12.57
N ASP A 178 20.69 -15.90 -11.99
CA ASP A 178 21.55 -14.71 -11.88
C ASP A 178 22.25 -14.55 -10.52
N GLY A 179 22.15 -15.53 -9.58
CA GLY A 179 22.76 -15.39 -8.24
C GLY A 179 22.26 -14.15 -7.46
N SER A 180 21.14 -13.56 -7.91
CA SER A 180 20.47 -12.44 -7.28
C SER A 180 19.81 -12.86 -5.96
N ASP A 181 19.29 -11.91 -5.20
CA ASP A 181 18.56 -12.12 -3.92
C ASP A 181 17.37 -13.12 -4.01
N GLY A 182 17.15 -13.74 -5.15
CA GLY A 182 16.05 -14.64 -5.46
C GLY A 182 14.70 -13.92 -5.63
N PRO A 183 13.70 -14.60 -6.21
CA PRO A 183 12.37 -14.06 -6.37
C PRO A 183 11.67 -13.96 -5.00
N PHE A 184 10.66 -13.10 -4.90
CA PHE A 184 9.77 -13.11 -3.74
C PHE A 184 9.01 -14.44 -3.69
N CYS A 185 9.22 -15.22 -2.63
CA CYS A 185 8.51 -16.48 -2.41
C CYS A 185 7.16 -16.21 -1.76
N PHE A 186 6.08 -16.57 -2.44
CA PHE A 186 4.73 -16.52 -1.86
C PHE A 186 4.51 -17.74 -0.96
N GLU A 187 4.32 -17.48 0.31
CA GLU A 187 3.99 -18.51 1.29
C GLU A 187 2.49 -18.81 1.29
N THR A 188 2.12 -19.97 1.85
CA THR A 188 0.71 -20.31 2.05
C THR A 188 0.12 -19.43 3.13
N LEU A 189 -0.83 -18.58 2.76
CA LEU A 189 -1.52 -17.68 3.68
C LEU A 189 -2.85 -18.28 4.10
N SER A 190 -3.10 -18.33 5.41
CA SER A 190 -4.39 -18.74 5.95
C SER A 190 -5.32 -17.53 5.98
N THR A 191 -6.23 -17.48 5.01
CA THR A 191 -7.28 -16.47 4.95
C THR A 191 -8.63 -17.09 5.31
N ARG A 192 -9.56 -16.27 5.82
CA ARG A 192 -10.93 -16.69 6.14
C ARG A 192 -11.92 -15.71 5.56
N PHE A 193 -13.05 -16.20 5.07
CA PHE A 193 -14.19 -15.36 4.77
C PHE A 193 -14.95 -15.06 6.06
N GLU A 194 -15.02 -13.79 6.43
CA GLU A 194 -15.72 -13.35 7.63
C GLU A 194 -16.36 -11.97 7.45
N LEU A 195 -17.24 -11.61 8.39
CA LEU A 195 -17.82 -10.29 8.47
C LEU A 195 -16.75 -9.31 9.01
N ALA A 196 -16.14 -8.54 8.13
CA ALA A 196 -15.09 -7.58 8.47
C ALA A 196 -15.65 -6.24 8.97
N GLY A 197 -16.93 -5.94 8.71
CA GLY A 197 -17.65 -4.75 9.13
C GLY A 197 -19.17 -5.03 9.11
N PRO A 198 -20.02 -4.05 9.43
CA PRO A 198 -21.48 -4.26 9.53
C PRO A 198 -22.06 -4.90 8.27
N ASP A 199 -21.58 -4.51 7.08
CA ASP A 199 -22.09 -4.97 5.79
C ASP A 199 -20.96 -5.48 4.87
N ILE A 200 -19.77 -5.80 5.41
CA ILE A 200 -18.60 -6.21 4.62
C ILE A 200 -18.29 -7.67 4.93
N PHE A 201 -18.70 -8.58 4.05
CA PHE A 201 -18.29 -9.98 4.08
C PHE A 201 -17.18 -10.18 3.03
N THR A 202 -15.96 -10.49 3.46
CA THR A 202 -14.78 -10.55 2.58
C THR A 202 -13.72 -11.51 3.12
N GLU A 203 -12.72 -11.78 2.27
CA GLU A 203 -11.53 -12.53 2.65
C GLU A 203 -10.66 -11.68 3.59
N VAL A 204 -10.39 -12.18 4.78
CA VAL A 204 -9.61 -11.53 5.84
C VAL A 204 -8.35 -12.35 6.11
N LEU A 205 -7.20 -11.70 6.11
CA LEU A 205 -5.92 -12.26 6.56
C LEU A 205 -5.66 -11.85 8.01
N ARG A 206 -5.20 -12.82 8.82
CA ARG A 206 -4.57 -12.59 10.14
C ARG A 206 -3.08 -12.90 10.03
N PRO A 207 -2.26 -11.92 9.66
CA PRO A 207 -0.84 -12.15 9.42
C PRO A 207 -0.11 -12.45 10.73
N GLN A 208 0.93 -13.25 10.64
CA GLN A 208 1.86 -13.49 11.75
C GLN A 208 3.14 -12.67 11.59
N THR A 209 3.53 -12.40 10.35
CA THR A 209 4.78 -11.71 10.00
C THR A 209 4.53 -10.57 9.01
N VAL A 210 5.50 -9.65 8.91
CA VAL A 210 5.49 -8.60 7.87
C VAL A 210 5.52 -9.23 6.47
N ARG A 211 6.19 -10.37 6.31
CA ARG A 211 6.25 -11.10 5.03
C ARG A 211 4.87 -11.59 4.59
N ASP A 212 4.02 -12.03 5.53
CA ASP A 212 2.63 -12.42 5.22
C ASP A 212 1.82 -11.23 4.67
N LEU A 213 1.96 -10.05 5.29
CA LEU A 213 1.32 -8.83 4.81
C LEU A 213 1.78 -8.48 3.39
N VAL A 214 3.09 -8.48 3.15
CA VAL A 214 3.66 -8.21 1.83
C VAL A 214 3.16 -9.25 0.82
N GLY A 215 3.22 -10.52 1.17
CA GLY A 215 2.77 -11.63 0.31
C GLY A 215 1.30 -11.50 -0.07
N PHE A 216 0.43 -11.18 0.90
CA PHE A 216 -0.99 -10.96 0.64
C PHE A 216 -1.23 -9.82 -0.35
N HIS A 217 -0.61 -8.66 -0.11
CA HIS A 217 -0.80 -7.50 -0.98
C HIS A 217 -0.18 -7.69 -2.38
N LEU A 218 1.00 -8.32 -2.48
CA LEU A 218 1.61 -8.66 -3.76
C LEU A 218 0.76 -9.67 -4.55
N LYS A 219 0.28 -10.73 -3.89
CA LYS A 219 -0.62 -11.72 -4.48
C LYS A 219 -1.85 -11.03 -5.08
N GLU A 220 -2.46 -10.11 -4.33
CA GLU A 220 -3.61 -9.35 -4.80
C GLU A 220 -3.26 -8.39 -5.96
N CYS A 221 -2.08 -7.77 -5.96
CA CYS A 221 -1.61 -6.97 -7.08
C CYS A 221 -1.49 -7.81 -8.36
N VAL A 222 -0.91 -9.00 -8.26
CA VAL A 222 -0.76 -9.95 -9.39
C VAL A 222 -2.12 -10.47 -9.83
N ARG A 223 -2.97 -10.93 -8.90
CA ARG A 223 -4.30 -11.48 -9.20
C ARG A 223 -5.22 -10.49 -9.92
N ARG A 224 -5.11 -9.21 -9.54
CA ARG A 224 -5.90 -8.12 -10.16
C ARG A 224 -5.21 -7.52 -11.38
N GLU A 225 -4.09 -8.07 -11.82
CA GLU A 225 -3.29 -7.55 -12.94
C GLU A 225 -3.05 -6.04 -12.83
N MET A 226 -2.67 -5.59 -11.64
CA MET A 226 -2.46 -4.17 -11.37
C MET A 226 -1.40 -3.59 -12.28
N LYS A 227 -1.73 -2.51 -12.96
CA LYS A 227 -0.79 -1.83 -13.87
C LYS A 227 -0.01 -0.77 -13.10
N VAL A 228 1.30 -0.93 -13.06
CA VAL A 228 2.20 0.06 -12.44
C VAL A 228 3.04 0.77 -13.50
N ARG A 229 3.54 1.94 -13.18
CA ARG A 229 4.47 2.72 -14.02
C ARG A 229 5.40 3.55 -13.16
N ILE A 230 6.60 3.80 -13.65
CA ILE A 230 7.53 4.73 -13.03
C ILE A 230 7.10 6.17 -13.35
N CYS A 231 6.90 6.98 -12.32
CA CYS A 231 6.57 8.39 -12.46
C CYS A 231 7.73 9.17 -13.07
N LYS A 232 7.51 9.88 -14.18
CA LYS A 232 8.54 10.66 -14.87
C LYS A 232 9.08 11.85 -14.07
N ASN A 233 8.42 12.27 -12.98
CA ASN A 233 8.89 13.37 -12.15
C ASN A 233 9.69 12.89 -10.92
N CYS A 234 9.21 11.87 -10.19
CA CYS A 234 9.84 11.42 -8.94
C CYS A 234 10.56 10.07 -9.04
N GLY A 235 10.48 9.35 -10.17
CA GLY A 235 11.15 8.07 -10.37
C GLY A 235 10.55 6.90 -9.57
N ARG A 236 9.43 7.10 -8.87
CA ARG A 236 8.80 6.06 -8.05
C ARG A 236 7.65 5.39 -8.79
N TYR A 237 7.44 4.10 -8.56
CA TYR A 237 6.26 3.38 -9.05
C TYR A 237 4.96 3.97 -8.50
N PHE A 238 3.94 3.98 -9.32
CA PHE A 238 2.58 4.31 -8.94
C PHE A 238 1.59 3.42 -9.71
N ILE A 239 0.40 3.27 -9.15
CA ILE A 239 -0.68 2.49 -9.74
C ILE A 239 -1.44 3.34 -10.76
N ILE A 240 -1.68 2.77 -11.93
CA ILE A 240 -2.52 3.38 -12.95
C ILE A 240 -3.97 2.99 -12.66
N ARG A 241 -4.75 3.94 -12.13
CA ARG A 241 -6.18 3.74 -11.78
C ARG A 241 -7.16 4.24 -12.83
N GLY A 242 -6.68 4.67 -13.97
CA GLY A 242 -7.53 5.26 -15.00
C GLY A 242 -6.88 5.17 -16.37
N ARG A 243 -6.62 6.32 -16.99
CA ARG A 243 -6.02 6.36 -18.33
C ARG A 243 -4.62 5.74 -18.32
N THR A 244 -4.39 4.75 -19.16
CA THR A 244 -3.09 4.08 -19.32
C THR A 244 -1.98 5.02 -19.80
N THR A 245 -2.32 6.20 -20.28
CA THR A 245 -1.38 7.25 -20.70
C THR A 245 -0.84 8.09 -19.53
N ALA A 246 -1.29 7.87 -18.28
CA ALA A 246 -0.80 8.60 -17.11
C ALA A 246 0.71 8.38 -16.93
N GLN A 247 1.50 9.46 -16.90
CA GLN A 247 2.96 9.45 -16.79
C GLN A 247 3.46 10.00 -15.45
N TYR A 248 2.58 10.52 -14.62
CA TYR A 248 2.88 11.17 -13.35
C TYR A 248 1.93 10.68 -12.26
N CYS A 249 2.46 10.44 -11.08
CA CYS A 249 1.65 10.09 -9.92
C CYS A 249 1.01 11.33 -9.27
N ASP A 250 0.05 11.08 -8.39
CA ASP A 250 -0.65 12.14 -7.65
C ASP A 250 0.01 12.44 -6.26
N ARG A 251 1.22 11.91 -5.98
CA ARG A 251 1.96 12.19 -4.74
C ARG A 251 2.33 13.65 -4.63
N ALA A 252 2.06 14.25 -3.47
CA ALA A 252 2.57 15.57 -3.12
C ALA A 252 4.10 15.52 -2.94
N ILE A 253 4.83 16.47 -3.54
CA ILE A 253 6.30 16.57 -3.42
C ILE A 253 6.70 17.89 -2.77
N ASN A 254 6.11 19.00 -3.20
CA ASN A 254 6.44 20.32 -2.67
C ASN A 254 5.16 20.97 -2.10
N GLY A 255 4.97 20.87 -0.80
CA GLY A 255 3.73 21.33 -0.18
C GLY A 255 2.54 20.55 -0.72
N ASN A 256 1.49 21.25 -1.18
CA ASN A 256 0.26 20.62 -1.67
C ASN A 256 0.26 20.28 -3.17
N ARG A 257 1.39 20.41 -3.88
CA ARG A 257 1.44 20.17 -5.33
C ARG A 257 1.87 18.76 -5.66
N SER A 258 1.08 18.08 -6.48
CA SER A 258 1.35 16.71 -6.92
C SER A 258 2.41 16.61 -8.03
N CYS A 259 2.97 15.41 -8.23
CA CYS A 259 3.84 15.12 -9.37
C CYS A 259 3.19 15.44 -10.71
N ARG A 260 1.89 15.22 -10.83
CA ARG A 260 1.11 15.53 -12.04
C ARG A 260 1.07 17.02 -12.34
N GLU A 261 0.90 17.86 -11.32
CA GLU A 261 0.84 19.32 -11.47
C GLU A 261 2.21 19.93 -11.76
N ILE A 262 3.28 19.33 -11.24
CA ILE A 262 4.66 19.85 -11.39
C ILE A 262 5.36 19.23 -12.60
N GLY A 263 5.16 17.95 -12.85
CA GLY A 263 5.96 17.19 -13.81
C GLY A 263 5.70 17.57 -15.26
N ALA A 264 4.44 17.67 -15.66
CA ALA A 264 4.07 18.01 -17.03
C ALA A 264 4.59 19.40 -17.45
N PRO A 265 4.41 20.49 -16.66
CA PRO A 265 5.00 21.80 -16.96
C PRO A 265 6.53 21.76 -17.04
N ARG A 266 7.22 21.05 -16.14
CA ARG A 266 8.69 20.94 -16.15
C ARG A 266 9.23 20.28 -17.41
N VAL A 267 8.63 19.20 -17.87
CA VAL A 267 9.04 18.51 -19.10
C VAL A 267 8.77 19.39 -20.31
N TRP A 268 7.62 20.05 -20.36
CA TRP A 268 7.32 21.01 -21.41
C TRP A 268 8.32 22.15 -21.44
N GLU A 269 8.61 22.75 -20.28
CA GLU A 269 9.62 23.81 -20.16
C GLU A 269 11.02 23.34 -20.59
N LYS A 270 11.43 22.13 -20.19
CA LYS A 270 12.72 21.56 -20.59
C LYS A 270 12.82 21.36 -22.10
N ARG A 271 11.75 20.90 -22.76
CA ARG A 271 11.69 20.75 -24.22
C ARG A 271 11.79 22.11 -24.92
N LYS A 272 11.12 23.11 -24.38
CA LYS A 272 11.07 24.46 -24.98
C LYS A 272 12.30 25.32 -24.71
N ARG A 273 13.11 24.99 -23.70
CA ARG A 273 14.37 25.74 -23.44
C ARG A 273 15.34 25.73 -24.59
N GLY A 274 15.32 24.72 -25.44
CA GLY A 274 16.14 24.61 -26.64
C GLY A 274 15.56 25.32 -27.89
N GLU A 275 14.31 25.81 -27.87
CA GLU A 275 13.69 26.48 -28.98
C GLU A 275 14.01 27.99 -28.94
N PRO A 276 14.73 28.56 -29.97
CA PRO A 276 15.13 29.98 -29.97
C PRO A 276 13.95 30.93 -29.81
N LEU A 277 12.83 30.65 -30.49
CA LEU A 277 11.59 31.45 -30.42
C LEU A 277 10.98 31.46 -29.01
N PHE A 278 11.05 30.35 -28.30
CA PHE A 278 10.53 30.27 -26.92
C PHE A 278 11.42 31.04 -25.94
N VAL A 279 12.72 30.99 -26.12
CA VAL A 279 13.68 31.77 -25.33
C VAL A 279 13.46 33.28 -25.53
N MET A 280 13.25 33.73 -26.77
CA MET A 280 12.92 35.12 -27.08
C MET A 280 11.56 35.52 -26.45
N TYR A 281 10.52 34.73 -26.67
CA TYR A 281 9.21 34.97 -26.07
C TYR A 281 9.27 35.09 -24.52
N ARG A 282 10.00 34.22 -23.88
CA ARG A 282 10.16 34.24 -22.41
C ARG A 282 10.92 35.45 -21.90
N ARG A 283 11.91 35.93 -22.70
CA ARG A 283 12.66 37.15 -22.41
C ARG A 283 11.74 38.37 -22.50
N GLU A 284 10.96 38.48 -23.56
CA GLU A 284 10.03 39.57 -23.76
C GLU A 284 8.90 39.58 -22.72
N TYR A 285 8.35 38.40 -22.38
CA TYR A 285 7.35 38.28 -21.36
C TYR A 285 7.85 38.70 -19.97
N LYS A 286 9.09 38.34 -19.61
CA LYS A 286 9.70 38.80 -18.36
C LYS A 286 9.93 40.31 -18.36
N ASN A 287 10.40 40.87 -19.47
CA ASN A 287 10.59 42.30 -19.58
C ASN A 287 9.28 43.07 -19.45
N ALA A 288 8.23 42.59 -20.11
CA ALA A 288 6.91 43.17 -20.01
C ALA A 288 6.30 43.07 -18.58
N SER A 289 6.56 41.95 -17.87
CA SER A 289 6.08 41.76 -16.49
C SER A 289 6.86 42.55 -15.45
N LEU A 290 8.13 42.86 -15.69
CA LEU A 290 8.94 43.73 -14.83
C LEU A 290 8.65 45.23 -15.06
N GLY A 291 8.16 45.59 -16.27
CA GLY A 291 7.75 46.98 -16.60
C GLY A 291 6.39 47.41 -16.06
N SER A 292 5.58 46.47 -15.55
CA SER A 292 4.26 46.78 -15.02
C SER A 292 4.29 46.92 -13.48
N LYS A 293 5.10 47.80 -12.92
CA LYS A 293 4.77 48.45 -11.66
C LYS A 293 3.60 49.39 -11.93
N PRO A 294 2.47 49.34 -11.23
CA PRO A 294 1.42 50.30 -11.41
C PRO A 294 1.88 51.65 -10.86
N GLU A 295 2.43 52.49 -11.72
CA GLU A 295 2.44 53.90 -11.46
C GLU A 295 1.03 54.44 -11.59
N ASN A 296 0.54 54.91 -10.48
CA ASN A 296 -0.75 55.58 -10.33
C ASN A 296 -0.74 56.86 -11.12
N SER A 297 -1.08 56.86 -12.41
CA SER A 297 -1.32 58.06 -13.20
C SER A 297 -2.43 57.84 -14.19
N ARG A 298 -3.52 58.53 -13.95
CA ARG A 298 -4.65 58.72 -14.87
C ARG A 298 -4.11 59.20 -16.23
N GLY A 299 -4.21 58.35 -17.24
CA GLY A 299 -3.86 58.71 -18.59
C GLY A 299 -4.45 57.69 -19.56
N ARG A 300 -5.63 57.98 -20.08
CA ARG A 300 -6.30 57.22 -21.14
C ARG A 300 -5.47 57.30 -22.38
N LEU A 301 -4.79 56.25 -22.81
CA LEU A 301 -4.26 56.08 -24.16
C LEU A 301 -4.85 54.79 -24.74
N SER A 302 -5.71 54.97 -25.73
CA SER A 302 -6.30 53.92 -26.54
C SER A 302 -5.22 53.34 -27.45
N MET A 303 -4.95 52.04 -27.30
CA MET A 303 -4.16 51.29 -28.26
C MET A 303 -5.07 50.60 -29.29
N PRO A 304 -4.68 50.57 -30.58
CA PRO A 304 -5.49 49.92 -31.59
C PRO A 304 -5.33 48.42 -31.63
N GLY A 305 -6.41 47.76 -31.57
CA GLY A 305 -6.80 46.51 -32.21
C GLY A 305 -5.85 45.35 -32.29
N VAL A 306 -5.72 44.53 -31.24
CA VAL A 306 -5.44 43.10 -31.43
C VAL A 306 -6.75 42.33 -31.12
N ARG A 307 -7.39 41.83 -32.18
CA ARG A 307 -8.59 40.99 -32.08
C ARG A 307 -8.24 39.70 -31.33
N ARG A 308 -8.76 39.56 -30.11
CA ARG A 308 -8.80 38.28 -29.39
C ARG A 308 -9.80 37.37 -30.10
N PRO A 309 -9.46 36.09 -30.38
CA PRO A 309 -10.47 35.15 -30.88
C PRO A 309 -11.51 34.92 -29.79
N GLY A 310 -12.79 35.09 -30.19
CA GLY A 310 -13.93 35.10 -29.33
C GLY A 310 -14.11 33.82 -28.54
N ARG A 311 -14.10 33.96 -27.25
CA ARG A 311 -14.59 32.95 -26.30
C ARG A 311 -16.11 32.96 -26.36
N LYS A 312 -16.71 32.00 -27.09
CA LYS A 312 -18.17 31.78 -27.06
C LYS A 312 -18.61 31.51 -25.63
N ARG A 313 -19.18 32.50 -24.98
CA ARG A 313 -19.95 32.33 -23.76
C ARG A 313 -21.21 31.51 -24.12
N ARG A 314 -21.28 30.28 -23.66
CA ARG A 314 -22.54 29.55 -23.56
C ARG A 314 -23.36 30.21 -22.45
N SER A 315 -24.41 30.93 -22.85
CA SER A 315 -25.44 31.43 -21.97
C SER A 315 -26.16 30.25 -21.33
N ALA A 316 -26.06 30.14 -20.00
CA ALA A 316 -26.88 29.23 -19.21
C ALA A 316 -28.33 29.75 -19.24
N ARG A 317 -29.21 29.12 -20.03
CA ARG A 317 -30.65 29.25 -19.90
C ARG A 317 -31.06 28.50 -18.62
N ARG A 318 -31.54 29.25 -17.64
CA ARG A 318 -32.38 28.74 -16.56
C ARG A 318 -33.64 28.15 -17.19
N VAL A 319 -33.88 26.87 -17.02
CA VAL A 319 -35.20 26.26 -17.24
C VAL A 319 -35.68 25.82 -15.86
N SER A 320 -36.82 26.43 -15.52
CA SER A 320 -37.61 26.17 -14.33
C SER A 320 -38.12 24.72 -14.30
N SER A 321 -38.17 24.19 -13.08
CA SER A 321 -38.76 22.92 -12.69
C SER A 321 -40.20 22.74 -13.19
N GLN A 322 -40.47 21.63 -13.86
CA GLN A 322 -41.77 20.97 -13.78
C GLN A 322 -41.55 19.48 -13.52
N ARG A 323 -42.07 19.05 -12.37
CA ARG A 323 -42.23 17.64 -12.00
C ARG A 323 -43.23 17.00 -12.92
N SER A 324 -42.87 15.91 -13.58
CA SER A 324 -43.84 14.91 -13.99
C SER A 324 -43.28 13.52 -13.71
N ASN A 325 -44.03 12.80 -12.88
CA ASN A 325 -43.93 11.38 -12.65
C ASN A 325 -44.09 10.61 -13.98
N SER A 326 -43.13 9.77 -14.31
CA SER A 326 -43.40 8.59 -15.13
C SER A 326 -42.55 7.42 -14.66
N ARG A 327 -43.23 6.53 -13.92
CA ARG A 327 -42.84 5.13 -13.77
C ARG A 327 -42.90 4.49 -15.15
N CYS A 328 -41.83 3.99 -15.71
CA CYS A 328 -41.82 2.87 -16.65
C CYS A 328 -40.38 2.40 -16.90
N GLY A 329 -40.14 1.11 -16.77
CA GLY A 329 -39.21 0.38 -17.62
C GLY A 329 -37.90 -0.11 -17.02
N TRP A 330 -37.94 -0.86 -15.92
CA TRP A 330 -36.82 -1.68 -15.46
C TRP A 330 -37.19 -3.17 -15.48
N ASN A 331 -37.47 -3.73 -16.68
CA ASN A 331 -37.75 -5.17 -16.80
C ASN A 331 -37.23 -5.83 -18.08
N SER A 332 -36.14 -5.31 -18.71
CA SER A 332 -35.58 -5.97 -19.92
C SER A 332 -34.08 -6.25 -19.91
N LEU A 333 -33.41 -6.20 -18.76
CA LEU A 333 -31.97 -6.53 -18.67
C LEU A 333 -31.66 -7.75 -17.77
N ARG A 334 -32.67 -8.52 -17.37
CA ARG A 334 -32.48 -9.75 -16.57
C ARG A 334 -32.37 -11.06 -17.39
N THR A 335 -32.57 -11.05 -18.68
CA THR A 335 -32.55 -12.26 -19.53
C THR A 335 -31.27 -12.47 -20.33
N ALA A 336 -30.33 -11.53 -20.37
CA ALA A 336 -29.06 -11.70 -21.10
C ALA A 336 -27.88 -12.21 -20.26
N PHE A 337 -27.98 -12.24 -18.93
CA PHE A 337 -26.90 -12.69 -18.04
C PHE A 337 -27.08 -14.15 -17.52
N GLY A 338 -28.18 -14.81 -17.85
CA GLY A 338 -28.50 -16.17 -17.39
C GLY A 338 -27.86 -17.31 -18.19
N HIS A 339 -27.36 -17.04 -19.39
CA HIS A 339 -26.88 -18.08 -20.29
C HIS A 339 -25.36 -18.23 -20.43
N MET A 340 -24.57 -17.41 -19.76
CA MET A 340 -23.10 -17.45 -19.88
C MET A 340 -22.38 -18.13 -18.68
N ILE A 341 -23.11 -18.58 -17.66
CA ILE A 341 -22.51 -19.28 -16.50
C ILE A 341 -22.69 -20.80 -16.56
N ALA A 342 -23.49 -21.33 -17.48
CA ALA A 342 -23.74 -22.77 -17.58
C ALA A 342 -22.69 -23.56 -18.40
N SER A 343 -21.72 -22.91 -19.02
CA SER A 343 -20.79 -23.55 -19.96
C SER A 343 -19.37 -23.81 -19.43
N CYS A 344 -19.04 -23.45 -18.19
CA CYS A 344 -17.69 -23.65 -17.63
C CYS A 344 -17.60 -24.66 -16.46
N PHE A 345 -18.68 -25.40 -16.14
CA PHE A 345 -18.67 -26.42 -15.09
C PHE A 345 -18.97 -27.82 -15.63
N GLY A 346 -18.35 -28.19 -16.71
CA GLY A 346 -18.39 -29.56 -17.23
C GLY A 346 -17.01 -30.08 -17.47
N LEU A 347 -16.39 -30.72 -16.46
CA LEU A 347 -15.33 -31.74 -16.58
C LEU A 347 -14.50 -31.77 -15.27
N PHE A 348 -15.01 -32.46 -14.27
CA PHE A 348 -14.23 -33.26 -13.30
C PHE A 348 -15.22 -33.92 -12.33
N ARG A 349 -15.70 -35.12 -12.68
CA ARG A 349 -16.28 -36.06 -11.71
C ARG A 349 -15.14 -37.00 -11.27
N PRO A 350 -14.79 -37.09 -10.01
CA PRO A 350 -14.08 -38.23 -9.47
C PRO A 350 -15.08 -39.36 -9.23
N GLU A 351 -14.86 -40.52 -9.81
CA GLU A 351 -15.54 -41.78 -9.49
C GLU A 351 -15.22 -42.15 -8.03
N ILE A 352 -16.21 -42.09 -7.19
CA ILE A 352 -16.16 -42.69 -5.84
C ILE A 352 -16.56 -44.16 -6.01
N ARG A 353 -15.58 -45.07 -6.06
CA ARG A 353 -15.82 -46.49 -5.82
C ARG A 353 -16.26 -46.70 -4.39
N ARG A 354 -17.51 -47.09 -4.21
CA ARG A 354 -18.04 -47.65 -2.95
C ARG A 354 -17.57 -49.08 -2.86
N THR A 355 -16.65 -49.39 -1.97
CA THR A 355 -16.40 -50.73 -1.50
C THR A 355 -17.33 -50.99 -0.29
N ALA A 356 -18.15 -52.00 -0.44
CA ALA A 356 -19.02 -52.48 0.65
C ALA A 356 -18.19 -53.22 1.73
N PRO A 357 -18.60 -53.16 3.02
CA PRO A 357 -17.93 -53.93 4.05
C PRO A 357 -18.40 -55.38 4.00
N GLU A 358 -17.45 -56.31 3.88
CA GLU A 358 -17.66 -57.72 4.15
C GLU A 358 -17.94 -57.92 5.63
N ARG A 359 -19.06 -58.61 5.90
CA ARG A 359 -19.35 -59.25 7.19
C ARG A 359 -18.49 -60.49 7.29
N SER A 360 -17.65 -60.59 8.27
CA SER A 360 -17.13 -61.87 8.76
C SER A 360 -17.68 -62.14 10.16
N SER A 361 -18.49 -63.12 10.22
CA SER A 361 -18.88 -63.90 11.40
C SER A 361 -17.68 -64.77 11.81
N LEU A 362 -17.21 -64.62 13.03
CA LEU A 362 -16.90 -65.64 14.05
C LEU A 362 -16.26 -64.97 15.26
#